data_667bc677928fe16b0b4f9b0e9418e00f
#
_entry.id   667bc677928fe16b0b4f9b0e9418e00f
#
_cell.length_a   1.000
_cell.length_b   1.000
_cell.length_c   1.000
_cell.angle_alpha   90.00
_cell.angle_beta   90.00
_cell.angle_gamma   90.00
#
_symmetry.space_group_name_H-M   'P 1'
#
loop_
_entity.id
_entity.type
_entity.pdbx_description
1 polymer ?
#
loop_
_entity_poly.entity_id
_entity_poly.type
_entity_poly.pdbx_seq_one_letter_code
_entity_poly.pdbx_strand_id
1 'polypeptide(L)'
;WMLLIQFHYDQPEDEALSRQLLAHVADKFPQITSLIYVDNQKGNDTIGDLELTTFKGTDFIYEKMGDLKFKVGPKSFYQTNTEQAHRLYDVAKSFAFAKIEKVEGSEDVIDGQKPLIYDLYTGTGTIANYVARDARKVIGIEYVPEAIEDAKVNSRINGIDNTEFLAGDMRKILTDDFIKVHGRPDIIITDPPRAGMHPDVVNVIINARPKRIVYVSCNPATQARDLQLLDAHYRVAAVQPVDMFPHTPHVENVVLLELR
;
A
#
# COMPACT_ATOMS: atom_id res chain seq x y z
N TRP A 1 -19.90 2.01 8.35
CA TRP A 1 -19.60 0.73 7.69
C TRP A 1 -19.92 0.82 6.21
N MET A 2 -19.14 0.10 5.40
CA MET A 2 -19.43 -0.12 3.98
C MET A 2 -19.93 -1.56 3.80
N LEU A 3 -20.99 -1.71 3.05
CA LEU A 3 -21.50 -3.01 2.59
C LEU A 3 -21.62 -2.97 1.07
N LEU A 4 -20.97 -3.91 0.39
CA LEU A 4 -21.12 -4.14 -1.03
C LEU A 4 -21.82 -5.47 -1.24
N ILE A 5 -22.90 -5.47 -2.02
CA ILE A 5 -23.67 -6.66 -2.35
C ILE A 5 -23.54 -6.92 -3.85
N GLN A 6 -23.13 -8.12 -4.21
CA GLN A 6 -23.12 -8.57 -5.60
C GLN A 6 -24.40 -9.33 -5.87
N PHE A 7 -25.09 -8.94 -6.91
CA PHE A 7 -26.25 -9.62 -7.44
C PHE A 7 -25.90 -10.31 -8.77
N HIS A 8 -26.63 -11.32 -9.08
CA HIS A 8 -26.67 -11.93 -10.41
C HIS A 8 -28.13 -11.95 -10.84
N TYR A 9 -28.47 -11.24 -11.91
CA TYR A 9 -29.84 -11.09 -12.38
C TYR A 9 -30.09 -12.08 -13.52
N ASP A 10 -30.89 -13.10 -13.24
CA ASP A 10 -31.33 -14.09 -14.23
C ASP A 10 -32.65 -13.70 -14.87
N GLN A 11 -33.50 -12.96 -14.12
CA GLN A 11 -34.85 -12.60 -14.53
C GLN A 11 -35.06 -11.08 -14.37
N PRO A 12 -35.96 -10.48 -15.15
CA PRO A 12 -36.24 -9.03 -15.03
C PRO A 12 -36.73 -8.58 -13.63
N GLU A 13 -37.36 -9.49 -12.89
CA GLU A 13 -37.88 -9.24 -11.55
C GLU A 13 -36.80 -9.15 -10.49
N ASP A 14 -35.60 -9.69 -10.74
CA ASP A 14 -34.51 -9.75 -9.79
C ASP A 14 -34.00 -8.35 -9.42
N GLU A 15 -34.05 -7.40 -10.34
CA GLU A 15 -33.71 -6.02 -10.05
C GLU A 15 -34.66 -5.40 -9.01
N ALA A 16 -35.97 -5.68 -9.12
CA ALA A 16 -36.95 -5.17 -8.16
C ALA A 16 -36.77 -5.81 -6.77
N LEU A 17 -36.47 -7.11 -6.73
CA LEU A 17 -36.20 -7.82 -5.48
C LEU A 17 -34.91 -7.35 -4.82
N SER A 18 -33.86 -7.13 -5.58
CA SER A 18 -32.59 -6.60 -5.06
C SER A 18 -32.77 -5.20 -4.46
N ARG A 19 -33.56 -4.33 -5.09
CA ARG A 19 -33.89 -3.00 -4.54
C ARG A 19 -34.68 -3.09 -3.23
N GLN A 20 -35.60 -4.04 -3.11
CA GLN A 20 -36.35 -4.29 -1.86
C GLN A 20 -35.39 -4.77 -0.75
N LEU A 21 -34.46 -5.68 -1.08
CA LEU A 21 -33.43 -6.15 -0.13
C LEU A 21 -32.54 -4.99 0.32
N LEU A 22 -32.06 -4.18 -0.61
CA LEU A 22 -31.21 -3.01 -0.30
C LEU A 22 -31.94 -2.01 0.60
N ALA A 23 -33.22 -1.74 0.33
CA ALA A 23 -34.04 -0.86 1.17
C ALA A 23 -34.23 -1.43 2.58
N HIS A 24 -34.49 -2.74 2.69
CA HIS A 24 -34.58 -3.42 3.99
C HIS A 24 -33.26 -3.36 4.77
N VAL A 25 -32.15 -3.61 4.11
CA VAL A 25 -30.80 -3.50 4.71
C VAL A 25 -30.53 -2.07 5.17
N ALA A 26 -30.84 -1.07 4.35
CA ALA A 26 -30.65 0.33 4.68
C ALA A 26 -31.48 0.80 5.90
N ASP A 27 -32.67 0.25 6.07
CA ASP A 27 -33.56 0.54 7.20
C ASP A 27 -33.09 -0.21 8.46
N LYS A 28 -32.85 -1.52 8.32
CA LYS A 28 -32.52 -2.40 9.46
C LYS A 28 -31.14 -2.12 10.07
N PHE A 29 -30.19 -1.63 9.28
CA PHE A 29 -28.80 -1.41 9.69
C PHE A 29 -28.36 0.04 9.45
N PRO A 30 -28.83 0.99 10.29
CA PRO A 30 -28.54 2.43 10.11
C PRO A 30 -27.04 2.76 10.23
N GLN A 31 -26.22 1.88 10.84
CA GLN A 31 -24.77 2.00 10.93
C GLN A 31 -24.05 1.81 9.59
N ILE A 32 -24.71 1.27 8.57
CA ILE A 32 -24.18 1.19 7.21
C ILE A 32 -24.28 2.59 6.58
N THR A 33 -23.14 3.25 6.44
CA THR A 33 -22.99 4.61 5.89
C THR A 33 -22.63 4.60 4.40
N SER A 34 -22.28 3.43 3.86
CA SER A 34 -21.98 3.20 2.45
C SER A 34 -22.61 1.85 2.05
N LEU A 35 -23.72 1.90 1.33
CA LEU A 35 -24.38 0.70 0.79
C LEU A 35 -24.26 0.73 -0.72
N ILE A 36 -23.51 -0.22 -1.25
CA ILE A 36 -23.14 -0.32 -2.66
C ILE A 36 -23.61 -1.64 -3.21
N TYR A 37 -23.98 -1.68 -4.46
CA TYR A 37 -24.32 -2.92 -5.13
C TYR A 37 -23.77 -2.95 -6.55
N VAL A 38 -23.74 -4.15 -7.11
CA VAL A 38 -23.33 -4.40 -8.48
C VAL A 38 -24.06 -5.61 -9.03
N ASP A 39 -24.44 -5.55 -10.30
CA ASP A 39 -24.81 -6.73 -11.07
C ASP A 39 -23.54 -7.38 -11.62
N ASN A 40 -23.24 -8.59 -11.17
CA ASN A 40 -22.08 -9.36 -11.61
C ASN A 40 -22.53 -10.60 -12.38
N GLN A 41 -22.52 -10.49 -13.70
CA GLN A 41 -22.90 -11.58 -14.61
C GLN A 41 -21.74 -12.56 -14.89
N LYS A 42 -20.59 -12.39 -14.22
CA LYS A 42 -19.41 -13.26 -14.39
C LYS A 42 -19.52 -14.50 -13.52
N GLY A 43 -18.78 -15.55 -13.89
CA GLY A 43 -18.66 -16.77 -13.08
C GLY A 43 -17.70 -16.67 -11.88
N ASN A 44 -17.30 -15.46 -11.47
CA ASN A 44 -16.42 -15.22 -10.32
C ASN A 44 -16.87 -13.94 -9.56
N ASP A 45 -16.29 -13.71 -8.40
CA ASP A 45 -16.62 -12.63 -7.49
C ASP A 45 -15.78 -11.34 -7.67
N THR A 46 -14.99 -11.25 -8.74
CA THR A 46 -14.16 -10.05 -8.96
C THR A 46 -15.00 -8.87 -9.44
N ILE A 47 -14.73 -7.69 -8.88
CA ILE A 47 -15.49 -6.45 -9.14
C ILE A 47 -14.66 -5.34 -9.79
N GLY A 48 -13.36 -5.56 -10.01
CA GLY A 48 -12.44 -4.51 -10.46
C GLY A 48 -12.85 -3.81 -11.76
N ASP A 49 -13.42 -4.57 -12.69
CA ASP A 49 -13.87 -4.13 -14.02
C ASP A 49 -15.36 -3.77 -14.09
N LEU A 50 -16.10 -3.88 -12.98
CA LEU A 50 -17.55 -3.62 -12.93
C LEU A 50 -17.84 -2.19 -12.48
N GLU A 51 -18.94 -1.62 -12.99
CA GLU A 51 -19.48 -0.35 -12.51
C GLU A 51 -20.29 -0.61 -11.23
N LEU A 52 -19.91 0.07 -10.14
CA LEU A 52 -20.57 -0.06 -8.86
C LEU A 52 -21.61 1.04 -8.68
N THR A 53 -22.76 0.69 -8.14
CA THR A 53 -23.85 1.63 -7.87
C THR A 53 -24.02 1.86 -6.38
N THR A 54 -23.97 3.14 -5.95
CA THR A 54 -24.25 3.52 -4.57
C THR A 54 -25.76 3.61 -4.37
N PHE A 55 -26.30 2.76 -3.49
CA PHE A 55 -27.72 2.76 -3.11
C PHE A 55 -28.01 3.76 -2.00
N LYS A 56 -27.13 3.85 -0.98
CA LYS A 56 -27.27 4.77 0.15
C LYS A 56 -25.92 5.31 0.60
N GLY A 57 -25.86 6.61 0.89
CA GLY A 57 -24.72 7.29 1.49
C GLY A 57 -23.62 7.61 0.50
N THR A 58 -22.39 7.29 0.84
CA THR A 58 -21.21 7.54 0.03
C THR A 58 -20.67 6.25 -0.59
N ASP A 59 -19.87 6.38 -1.64
CA ASP A 59 -19.14 5.28 -2.28
C ASP A 59 -17.81 4.97 -1.57
N PHE A 60 -17.62 5.46 -0.34
CA PHE A 60 -16.42 5.25 0.45
C PHE A 60 -16.72 5.27 1.94
N ILE A 61 -15.78 4.77 2.73
CA ILE A 61 -15.71 4.97 4.17
C ILE A 61 -14.38 5.63 4.56
N TYR A 62 -14.29 6.06 5.81
CA TYR A 62 -13.04 6.51 6.39
C TYR A 62 -12.55 5.53 7.44
N GLU A 63 -11.26 5.16 7.32
CA GLU A 63 -10.53 4.40 8.32
C GLU A 63 -9.49 5.29 9.00
N LYS A 64 -9.14 4.98 10.26
CA LYS A 64 -8.13 5.70 11.02
C LYS A 64 -6.96 4.79 11.33
N MET A 65 -5.75 5.34 11.24
CA MET A 65 -4.52 4.68 11.65
C MET A 65 -3.66 5.70 12.40
N GLY A 66 -3.58 5.58 13.72
CA GLY A 66 -3.02 6.63 14.55
C GLY A 66 -3.74 7.97 14.34
N ASP A 67 -2.99 9.01 14.01
CA ASP A 67 -3.52 10.34 13.71
C ASP A 67 -3.99 10.50 12.25
N LEU A 68 -3.74 9.51 11.39
CA LEU A 68 -4.07 9.59 9.98
C LEU A 68 -5.48 9.04 9.71
N LYS A 69 -6.12 9.63 8.69
CA LYS A 69 -7.43 9.25 8.20
C LYS A 69 -7.32 8.88 6.73
N PHE A 70 -7.85 7.74 6.35
CA PHE A 70 -7.82 7.24 4.98
C PHE A 70 -9.21 7.10 4.41
N LYS A 71 -9.42 7.63 3.21
CA LYS A 71 -10.58 7.33 2.38
C LYS A 71 -10.37 5.96 1.75
N VAL A 72 -11.32 5.06 1.96
CA VAL A 72 -11.28 3.69 1.44
C VAL A 72 -12.52 3.47 0.57
N GLY A 73 -12.31 3.27 -0.71
CA GLY A 73 -13.37 2.92 -1.67
C GLY A 73 -13.59 1.40 -1.75
N PRO A 74 -14.66 0.96 -2.41
CA PRO A 74 -15.01 -0.47 -2.51
C PRO A 74 -14.04 -1.28 -3.36
N LYS A 75 -13.23 -0.64 -4.19
CA LYS A 75 -12.17 -1.26 -5.00
C LYS A 75 -10.77 -1.00 -4.45
N SER A 76 -10.65 -0.17 -3.42
CA SER A 76 -9.36 0.17 -2.82
C SER A 76 -8.88 -0.97 -1.93
N PHE A 77 -7.61 -1.34 -2.05
CA PHE A 77 -7.00 -2.21 -1.06
C PHE A 77 -6.69 -1.41 0.21
N TYR A 78 -7.15 -1.92 1.33
CA TYR A 78 -6.80 -1.42 2.67
C TYR A 78 -6.69 -2.62 3.62
N GLN A 79 -5.72 -2.59 4.53
CA GLN A 79 -5.49 -3.67 5.50
C GLN A 79 -6.70 -3.81 6.43
N THR A 80 -7.40 -4.95 6.37
CA THR A 80 -8.67 -5.15 7.08
C THR A 80 -8.53 -5.27 8.59
N ASN A 81 -7.36 -5.65 9.10
CA ASN A 81 -7.02 -5.58 10.53
C ASN A 81 -6.24 -4.29 10.80
N THR A 82 -6.97 -3.19 11.01
CA THR A 82 -6.38 -1.84 11.16
C THR A 82 -5.41 -1.75 12.35
N GLU A 83 -5.67 -2.45 13.46
CA GLU A 83 -4.78 -2.43 14.62
C GLU A 83 -3.44 -3.11 14.32
N GLN A 84 -3.47 -4.27 13.69
CA GLN A 84 -2.23 -4.96 13.31
C GLN A 84 -1.52 -4.27 12.14
N ALA A 85 -2.27 -3.66 11.22
CA ALA A 85 -1.69 -2.83 10.16
C ALA A 85 -0.91 -1.64 10.73
N HIS A 86 -1.42 -1.01 11.80
CA HIS A 86 -0.70 0.05 12.50
C HIS A 86 0.64 -0.46 13.04
N ARG A 87 0.64 -1.63 13.70
CA ARG A 87 1.88 -2.26 14.19
C ARG A 87 2.85 -2.62 13.07
N LEU A 88 2.34 -3.14 11.94
CA LEU A 88 3.14 -3.44 10.76
C LEU A 88 3.85 -2.20 10.23
N TYR A 89 3.11 -1.09 10.12
CA TYR A 89 3.67 0.17 9.62
C TYR A 89 4.57 0.88 10.64
N ASP A 90 4.35 0.68 11.94
CA ASP A 90 5.29 1.09 12.99
C ASP A 90 6.64 0.36 12.85
N VAL A 91 6.61 -0.94 12.58
CA VAL A 91 7.85 -1.70 12.30
C VAL A 91 8.53 -1.19 11.04
N ALA A 92 7.78 -1.03 9.93
CA ALA A 92 8.34 -0.53 8.68
C ALA A 92 8.94 0.88 8.86
N LYS A 93 8.25 1.77 9.57
CA LYS A 93 8.72 3.11 9.91
C LYS A 93 9.96 3.05 10.81
N SER A 94 9.95 2.22 11.83
CA SER A 94 11.11 2.08 12.73
C SER A 94 12.35 1.61 11.99
N PHE A 95 12.21 0.68 11.04
CA PHE A 95 13.31 0.22 10.19
C PHE A 95 13.78 1.31 9.21
N ALA A 96 12.85 2.05 8.62
CA ALA A 96 13.20 3.15 7.72
C ALA A 96 14.07 4.21 8.41
N PHE A 97 13.72 4.56 9.66
CA PHE A 97 14.36 5.66 10.40
C PHE A 97 15.30 5.20 11.54
N ALA A 98 15.57 3.90 11.69
CA ALA A 98 16.53 3.39 12.68
C ALA A 98 17.88 4.11 12.53
N LYS A 99 18.52 4.44 13.65
CA LYS A 99 19.89 4.95 13.62
C LYS A 99 20.81 3.86 13.07
N ILE A 100 21.58 4.19 12.04
CA ILE A 100 22.64 3.31 11.55
C ILE A 100 23.74 3.34 12.60
N GLU A 101 24.11 2.18 13.16
CA GLU A 101 25.34 2.07 13.89
C GLU A 101 26.48 2.33 12.91
N LYS A 102 27.33 3.33 13.21
CA LYS A 102 28.44 3.71 12.35
C LYS A 102 29.36 2.50 12.17
N VAL A 103 29.41 1.96 10.95
CA VAL A 103 30.53 1.13 10.55
C VAL A 103 31.67 2.11 10.29
N GLU A 104 32.83 1.94 10.98
CA GLU A 104 34.02 2.76 10.78
C GLU A 104 34.40 2.75 9.29
N GLY A 105 34.38 3.94 8.65
CA GLY A 105 34.72 4.11 7.24
C GLY A 105 33.53 4.24 6.28
N SER A 106 32.28 4.21 6.73
CA SER A 106 31.13 4.53 5.88
C SER A 106 30.78 6.03 5.96
N GLU A 107 30.64 6.69 4.82
CA GLU A 107 30.12 8.06 4.71
C GLU A 107 28.60 8.13 5.01
N ASP A 108 28.09 7.19 5.80
CA ASP A 108 26.68 6.91 5.92
C ASP A 108 26.07 7.51 7.15
N VAL A 109 25.64 8.72 6.96
CA VAL A 109 24.52 9.21 7.76
C VAL A 109 23.55 9.85 6.76
N ILE A 110 22.27 9.63 6.98
CA ILE A 110 21.25 10.57 6.57
C ILE A 110 21.57 11.81 7.42
N ASP A 111 22.49 12.63 6.92
CA ASP A 111 23.21 13.65 7.65
C ASP A 111 22.25 14.77 8.07
N GLY A 112 21.60 14.62 9.23
CA GLY A 112 20.75 15.66 9.82
C GLY A 112 19.55 16.12 8.99
N GLN A 113 19.46 15.73 7.72
CA GLN A 113 18.35 16.06 6.82
C GLN A 113 17.35 14.88 6.73
N LYS A 114 16.07 15.22 6.64
CA LYS A 114 15.04 14.22 6.41
C LYS A 114 15.26 13.51 5.05
N PRO A 115 15.08 12.17 4.98
CA PRO A 115 15.37 11.39 3.77
C PRO A 115 14.38 11.66 2.63
N LEU A 116 14.82 11.40 1.39
CA LEU A 116 13.97 11.13 0.24
C LEU A 116 13.58 9.65 0.26
N ILE A 117 12.28 9.38 0.26
CA ILE A 117 11.75 8.02 0.30
C ILE A 117 11.01 7.73 -1.01
N TYR A 118 11.25 6.54 -1.59
CA TYR A 118 10.38 5.99 -2.61
C TYR A 118 9.55 4.86 -2.00
N ASP A 119 8.23 4.94 -2.18
CA ASP A 119 7.26 3.93 -1.73
C ASP A 119 6.75 3.18 -2.97
N LEU A 120 7.25 1.95 -3.16
CA LEU A 120 6.91 1.12 -4.31
C LEU A 120 5.73 0.20 -3.98
N TYR A 121 4.79 0.07 -4.91
CA TYR A 121 3.48 -0.56 -4.69
C TYR A 121 2.68 0.21 -3.63
N THR A 122 2.68 1.55 -3.76
CA THR A 122 2.15 2.45 -2.73
C THR A 122 0.64 2.30 -2.49
N GLY A 123 -0.10 1.65 -3.41
CA GLY A 123 -1.55 1.50 -3.33
C GLY A 123 -2.25 2.84 -3.13
N THR A 124 -3.10 2.94 -2.13
CA THR A 124 -3.80 4.18 -1.73
C THR A 124 -2.93 5.15 -0.92
N GLY A 125 -1.62 4.97 -0.96
CA GLY A 125 -0.65 5.85 -0.31
C GLY A 125 -0.57 5.69 1.21
N THR A 126 -0.95 4.53 1.76
CA THR A 126 -1.03 4.34 3.21
C THR A 126 0.34 4.44 3.86
N ILE A 127 1.35 3.67 3.38
CA ILE A 127 2.71 3.71 3.92
C ILE A 127 3.35 5.08 3.62
N ALA A 128 3.20 5.59 2.39
CA ALA A 128 3.72 6.90 2.01
C ALA A 128 3.28 8.01 2.98
N ASN A 129 1.99 8.10 3.28
CA ASN A 129 1.44 9.08 4.21
C ASN A 129 1.91 8.83 5.66
N TYR A 130 2.08 7.55 6.04
CA TYR A 130 2.49 7.18 7.39
C TYR A 130 3.92 7.63 7.72
N VAL A 131 4.81 7.63 6.72
CA VAL A 131 6.21 8.03 6.88
C VAL A 131 6.50 9.50 6.48
N ALA A 132 5.55 10.17 5.84
CA ALA A 132 5.76 11.47 5.22
C ALA A 132 6.27 12.56 6.20
N ARG A 133 5.76 12.56 7.45
CA ARG A 133 6.15 13.57 8.46
C ARG A 133 7.63 13.52 8.82
N ASP A 134 8.27 12.35 8.65
CA ASP A 134 9.69 12.12 8.96
C ASP A 134 10.58 12.17 7.72
N ALA A 135 9.99 12.31 6.53
CA ALA A 135 10.67 12.44 5.25
C ALA A 135 10.72 13.90 4.76
N ARG A 136 11.74 14.25 3.95
CA ARG A 136 11.71 15.53 3.20
C ARG A 136 10.75 15.47 2.03
N LYS A 137 10.62 14.29 1.42
CA LYS A 137 9.68 13.99 0.34
C LYS A 137 9.46 12.49 0.28
N VAL A 138 8.24 12.06 -0.05
CA VAL A 138 7.90 10.67 -0.38
C VAL A 138 7.35 10.62 -1.80
N ILE A 139 7.89 9.73 -2.62
CA ILE A 139 7.38 9.47 -3.98
C ILE A 139 6.78 8.08 -4.00
N GLY A 140 5.45 8.00 -4.12
CA GLY A 140 4.70 6.77 -4.24
C GLY A 140 4.51 6.37 -5.69
N ILE A 141 4.77 5.11 -6.03
CA ILE A 141 4.58 4.57 -7.39
C ILE A 141 3.66 3.36 -7.31
N GLU A 142 2.62 3.37 -8.13
CA GLU A 142 1.60 2.33 -8.19
C GLU A 142 1.17 2.12 -9.65
N TYR A 143 0.86 0.87 -9.99
CA TYR A 143 0.41 0.53 -11.34
C TYR A 143 -1.04 0.97 -11.61
N VAL A 144 -1.90 0.96 -10.59
CA VAL A 144 -3.35 1.25 -10.68
C VAL A 144 -3.61 2.76 -10.55
N PRO A 145 -4.08 3.45 -11.62
CA PRO A 145 -4.30 4.89 -11.58
C PRO A 145 -5.32 5.34 -10.53
N GLU A 146 -6.38 4.56 -10.31
CA GLU A 146 -7.43 4.86 -9.33
C GLU A 146 -6.89 4.87 -7.90
N ALA A 147 -5.97 3.95 -7.58
CA ALA A 147 -5.31 3.92 -6.28
C ALA A 147 -4.44 5.17 -6.07
N ILE A 148 -3.80 5.68 -7.11
CA ILE A 148 -3.02 6.93 -7.07
C ILE A 148 -3.93 8.13 -6.80
N GLU A 149 -5.12 8.19 -7.39
CA GLU A 149 -6.08 9.28 -7.07
C GLU A 149 -6.53 9.21 -5.61
N ASP A 150 -6.80 8.03 -5.08
CA ASP A 150 -7.08 7.85 -3.65
C ASP A 150 -5.87 8.25 -2.77
N ALA A 151 -4.65 7.92 -3.17
CA ALA A 151 -3.43 8.31 -2.45
C ALA A 151 -3.29 9.84 -2.35
N LYS A 152 -3.54 10.57 -3.45
CA LYS A 152 -3.55 12.04 -3.48
C LYS A 152 -4.65 12.62 -2.57
N VAL A 153 -5.84 12.02 -2.56
CA VAL A 153 -6.93 12.41 -1.68
C VAL A 153 -6.51 12.19 -0.21
N ASN A 154 -5.91 11.05 0.09
CA ASN A 154 -5.48 10.69 1.43
C ASN A 154 -4.40 11.64 1.97
N SER A 155 -3.44 12.07 1.15
CA SER A 155 -2.48 13.10 1.54
C SER A 155 -3.16 14.43 1.88
N ARG A 156 -4.08 14.89 1.02
CA ARG A 156 -4.83 16.14 1.25
C ARG A 156 -5.65 16.12 2.52
N ILE A 157 -6.35 15.02 2.81
CA ILE A 157 -7.17 14.87 4.03
C ILE A 157 -6.31 14.98 5.29
N ASN A 158 -5.06 14.51 5.24
CA ASN A 158 -4.12 14.52 6.35
C ASN A 158 -3.23 15.76 6.41
N GLY A 159 -3.42 16.73 5.51
CA GLY A 159 -2.60 17.93 5.44
C GLY A 159 -1.12 17.63 5.13
N ILE A 160 -0.86 16.57 4.35
CA ILE A 160 0.47 16.16 3.93
C ILE A 160 0.73 16.74 2.55
N ASP A 161 1.79 17.54 2.41
CA ASP A 161 2.13 18.30 1.19
C ASP A 161 3.46 17.86 0.58
N ASN A 162 4.18 16.97 1.23
CA ASN A 162 5.50 16.46 0.80
C ASN A 162 5.44 15.06 0.16
N THR A 163 4.27 14.64 -0.32
CA THR A 163 4.08 13.42 -1.09
C THR A 163 3.83 13.72 -2.57
N GLU A 164 4.36 12.87 -3.44
CA GLU A 164 4.08 12.86 -4.87
C GLU A 164 3.70 11.43 -5.29
N PHE A 165 2.66 11.28 -6.11
CA PHE A 165 2.18 9.96 -6.51
C PHE A 165 2.13 9.84 -8.04
N LEU A 166 2.65 8.71 -8.54
CA LEU A 166 2.81 8.43 -9.97
C LEU A 166 2.18 7.08 -10.31
N ALA A 167 1.28 7.10 -11.30
CA ALA A 167 0.67 5.89 -11.83
C ALA A 167 1.50 5.31 -12.97
N GLY A 168 1.80 4.01 -12.92
CA GLY A 168 2.38 3.28 -14.03
C GLY A 168 3.31 2.14 -13.62
N ASP A 169 3.89 1.53 -14.62
CA ASP A 169 4.82 0.42 -14.46
C ASP A 169 6.17 0.90 -13.89
N MET A 170 6.50 0.44 -12.69
CA MET A 170 7.74 0.81 -11.99
C MET A 170 8.99 0.58 -12.84
N ARG A 171 9.02 -0.48 -13.68
CA ARG A 171 10.14 -0.77 -14.59
C ARG A 171 10.35 0.33 -15.62
N LYS A 172 9.28 1.06 -15.98
CA LYS A 172 9.32 2.14 -16.96
C LYS A 172 9.49 3.52 -16.32
N ILE A 173 9.04 3.67 -15.08
CA ILE A 173 9.11 4.95 -14.34
C ILE A 173 10.50 5.14 -13.73
N LEU A 174 11.01 4.15 -12.99
CA LEU A 174 12.26 4.25 -12.23
C LEU A 174 13.49 4.12 -13.14
N THR A 175 13.64 5.06 -14.05
CA THR A 175 14.80 5.16 -14.93
C THR A 175 15.88 6.09 -14.36
N ASP A 176 17.07 6.07 -14.95
CA ASP A 176 18.13 7.03 -14.58
C ASP A 176 17.70 8.49 -14.76
N ASP A 177 16.86 8.77 -15.76
CA ASP A 177 16.34 10.12 -15.98
C ASP A 177 15.31 10.49 -14.92
N PHE A 178 14.49 9.55 -14.47
CA PHE A 178 13.62 9.77 -13.34
C PHE A 178 14.42 10.12 -12.07
N ILE A 179 15.48 9.36 -11.78
CA ILE A 179 16.37 9.61 -10.63
C ILE A 179 17.07 10.97 -10.75
N LYS A 180 17.47 11.39 -11.96
CA LYS A 180 18.05 12.74 -12.17
C LYS A 180 17.06 13.85 -11.83
N VAL A 181 15.79 13.68 -12.19
CA VAL A 181 14.73 14.69 -11.98
C VAL A 181 14.26 14.72 -10.52
N HIS A 182 13.99 13.57 -9.93
CA HIS A 182 13.38 13.46 -8.61
C HIS A 182 14.38 13.29 -7.47
N GLY A 183 15.62 12.97 -7.79
CA GLY A 183 16.70 12.67 -6.85
C GLY A 183 16.82 11.18 -6.54
N ARG A 184 18.03 10.75 -6.16
CA ARG A 184 18.30 9.39 -5.71
C ARG A 184 17.62 9.16 -4.35
N PRO A 185 16.83 8.09 -4.17
CA PRO A 185 16.20 7.81 -2.89
C PRO A 185 17.26 7.44 -1.83
N ASP A 186 17.10 7.96 -0.63
CA ASP A 186 17.86 7.51 0.53
C ASP A 186 17.31 6.18 1.03
N ILE A 187 15.98 6.01 0.95
CA ILE A 187 15.25 4.84 1.43
C ILE A 187 14.25 4.41 0.35
N ILE A 188 14.15 3.11 0.11
CA ILE A 188 13.01 2.52 -0.60
C ILE A 188 12.21 1.68 0.39
N ILE A 189 10.89 1.90 0.44
CA ILE A 189 9.93 1.02 1.09
C ILE A 189 9.19 0.28 -0.03
N THR A 190 8.99 -1.02 0.12
CA THR A 190 8.31 -1.83 -0.89
C THR A 190 7.39 -2.85 -0.23
N ASP A 191 6.14 -2.92 -0.71
CA ASP A 191 5.12 -3.87 -0.26
C ASP A 191 4.47 -4.55 -1.48
N PRO A 192 5.21 -5.45 -2.16
CA PRO A 192 4.75 -6.07 -3.39
C PRO A 192 3.65 -7.11 -3.15
N PRO A 193 2.90 -7.51 -4.20
CA PRO A 193 1.92 -8.57 -4.12
C PRO A 193 2.55 -9.92 -3.73
N ARG A 194 1.72 -10.92 -3.42
CA ARG A 194 2.14 -12.28 -2.98
C ARG A 194 3.19 -12.96 -3.86
N ALA A 195 3.25 -12.62 -5.14
CA ALA A 195 4.25 -13.12 -6.07
C ALA A 195 5.67 -12.58 -5.82
N GLY A 196 5.80 -11.57 -4.97
CA GLY A 196 7.04 -10.82 -4.78
C GLY A 196 7.30 -9.80 -5.89
N MET A 197 8.48 -9.25 -5.94
CA MET A 197 8.90 -8.31 -6.97
C MET A 197 9.26 -9.03 -8.28
N HIS A 198 8.98 -8.35 -9.40
CA HIS A 198 9.54 -8.79 -10.67
C HIS A 198 11.06 -8.56 -10.68
N PRO A 199 11.89 -9.46 -11.28
CA PRO A 199 13.34 -9.27 -11.31
C PRO A 199 13.79 -7.91 -11.87
N ASP A 200 13.07 -7.37 -12.85
CA ASP A 200 13.38 -6.03 -13.39
C ASP A 200 13.17 -4.92 -12.34
N VAL A 201 12.20 -5.04 -11.44
CA VAL A 201 12.01 -4.09 -10.34
C VAL A 201 13.16 -4.20 -9.35
N VAL A 202 13.63 -5.41 -9.05
CA VAL A 202 14.81 -5.63 -8.21
C VAL A 202 16.03 -4.97 -8.83
N ASN A 203 16.26 -5.11 -10.15
CA ASN A 203 17.34 -4.47 -10.87
C ASN A 203 17.25 -2.94 -10.81
N VAL A 204 16.06 -2.38 -10.92
CA VAL A 204 15.83 -0.94 -10.79
C VAL A 204 16.19 -0.45 -9.38
N ILE A 205 15.81 -1.20 -8.34
CA ILE A 205 16.17 -0.89 -6.95
C ILE A 205 17.71 -0.91 -6.78
N ILE A 206 18.38 -1.92 -7.33
CA ILE A 206 19.85 -2.03 -7.30
C ILE A 206 20.50 -0.81 -7.99
N ASN A 207 19.97 -0.38 -9.14
CA ASN A 207 20.50 0.78 -9.88
C ASN A 207 20.21 2.10 -9.16
N ALA A 208 19.03 2.22 -8.53
CA ALA A 208 18.68 3.36 -7.69
C ALA A 208 19.60 3.48 -6.47
N ARG A 209 20.14 2.35 -6.00
CA ARG A 209 21.12 2.25 -4.92
C ARG A 209 20.73 3.05 -3.66
N PRO A 210 19.55 2.82 -3.08
CA PRO A 210 19.20 3.43 -1.81
C PRO A 210 20.14 2.95 -0.69
N LYS A 211 20.32 3.77 0.34
CA LYS A 211 21.07 3.37 1.53
C LYS A 211 20.36 2.25 2.30
N ARG A 212 19.03 2.26 2.23
CA ARG A 212 18.14 1.29 2.90
C ARG A 212 17.00 0.84 2.01
N ILE A 213 16.60 -0.42 2.23
CA ILE A 213 15.35 -0.96 1.71
C ILE A 213 14.57 -1.54 2.88
N VAL A 214 13.31 -1.13 3.03
CA VAL A 214 12.36 -1.76 3.94
C VAL A 214 11.40 -2.58 3.10
N TYR A 215 11.48 -3.89 3.23
CA TYR A 215 10.67 -4.82 2.44
C TYR A 215 9.57 -5.44 3.31
N VAL A 216 8.34 -5.02 3.12
CA VAL A 216 7.12 -5.60 3.71
C VAL A 216 6.61 -6.70 2.78
N SER A 217 6.20 -7.84 3.30
CA SER A 217 5.72 -8.96 2.47
C SER A 217 4.75 -9.87 3.21
N CYS A 218 3.65 -10.20 2.56
CA CYS A 218 2.70 -11.24 3.02
C CYS A 218 3.15 -12.67 2.65
N ASN A 219 4.31 -12.84 2.00
CA ASN A 219 4.84 -14.13 1.61
C ASN A 219 6.35 -14.22 1.82
N PRO A 220 6.81 -14.75 2.97
CA PRO A 220 8.24 -14.85 3.28
C PRO A 220 9.05 -15.69 2.27
N ALA A 221 8.41 -16.62 1.55
CA ALA A 221 9.14 -17.45 0.56
C ALA A 221 9.52 -16.65 -0.69
N THR A 222 8.60 -15.84 -1.23
CA THR A 222 8.91 -14.95 -2.35
C THR A 222 9.82 -13.80 -1.93
N GLN A 223 9.66 -13.30 -0.70
CA GLN A 223 10.58 -12.33 -0.12
C GLN A 223 12.01 -12.88 -0.05
N ALA A 224 12.21 -14.11 0.44
CA ALA A 224 13.53 -14.72 0.51
C ALA A 224 14.18 -14.88 -0.88
N ARG A 225 13.40 -15.23 -1.92
CA ARG A 225 13.87 -15.26 -3.31
C ARG A 225 14.36 -13.86 -3.76
N ASP A 226 13.60 -12.83 -3.48
CA ASP A 226 13.95 -11.47 -3.89
C ASP A 226 15.17 -10.95 -3.11
N LEU A 227 15.26 -11.31 -1.81
CA LEU A 227 16.44 -11.00 -0.98
C LEU A 227 17.71 -11.64 -1.55
N GLN A 228 17.63 -12.86 -2.09
CA GLN A 228 18.76 -13.51 -2.74
C GLN A 228 19.28 -12.71 -3.94
N LEU A 229 18.39 -12.06 -4.70
CA LEU A 229 18.80 -11.20 -5.83
C LEU A 229 19.47 -9.90 -5.34
N LEU A 230 19.12 -9.43 -4.16
CA LEU A 230 19.66 -8.21 -3.56
C LEU A 230 20.98 -8.45 -2.79
N ASP A 231 21.29 -9.69 -2.40
CA ASP A 231 22.37 -10.03 -1.45
C ASP A 231 23.77 -9.58 -1.89
N ALA A 232 24.04 -9.49 -3.21
CA ALA A 232 25.31 -8.98 -3.71
C ALA A 232 25.55 -7.50 -3.37
N HIS A 233 24.50 -6.73 -3.11
CA HIS A 233 24.53 -5.29 -2.90
C HIS A 233 24.07 -4.87 -1.50
N TYR A 234 23.23 -5.67 -0.86
CA TYR A 234 22.60 -5.35 0.41
C TYR A 234 22.81 -6.48 1.42
N ARG A 235 22.89 -6.13 2.70
CA ARG A 235 22.83 -7.07 3.80
C ARG A 235 21.50 -7.00 4.51
N VAL A 236 20.98 -8.12 4.97
CA VAL A 236 19.85 -8.14 5.88
C VAL A 236 20.31 -7.67 7.26
N ALA A 237 19.78 -6.56 7.73
CA ALA A 237 20.13 -5.96 9.01
C ALA A 237 19.15 -6.34 10.13
N ALA A 238 17.85 -6.45 9.79
CA ALA A 238 16.81 -6.88 10.73
C ALA A 238 15.67 -7.58 10.01
N VAL A 239 14.97 -8.45 10.75
CA VAL A 239 13.78 -9.16 10.30
C VAL A 239 12.75 -9.13 11.44
N GLN A 240 11.52 -8.73 11.13
CA GLN A 240 10.42 -8.71 12.09
C GLN A 240 9.14 -9.25 11.46
N PRO A 241 8.69 -10.44 11.85
CA PRO A 241 7.37 -10.92 11.49
C PRO A 241 6.27 -10.19 12.28
N VAL A 242 5.11 -10.02 11.67
CA VAL A 242 3.91 -9.42 12.26
C VAL A 242 2.72 -10.32 11.97
N ASP A 243 2.05 -10.78 13.02
CA ASP A 243 0.85 -11.61 12.90
C ASP A 243 -0.37 -10.72 12.62
N MET A 244 -0.64 -10.51 11.33
CA MET A 244 -1.75 -9.68 10.85
C MET A 244 -3.11 -10.33 11.06
N PHE A 245 -3.18 -11.65 10.97
CA PHE A 245 -4.41 -12.42 11.02
C PHE A 245 -4.23 -13.65 11.93
N PRO A 246 -4.28 -13.46 13.26
CA PRO A 246 -4.20 -14.56 14.22
C PRO A 246 -5.18 -15.68 13.88
N HIS A 247 -4.79 -16.92 14.09
CA HIS A 247 -5.53 -18.14 13.73
C HIS A 247 -5.52 -18.48 12.22
N THR A 248 -4.71 -17.81 11.42
CA THR A 248 -4.42 -18.19 10.03
C THR A 248 -2.93 -18.52 9.85
N PRO A 249 -2.54 -19.21 8.77
CA PRO A 249 -1.11 -19.45 8.48
C PRO A 249 -0.41 -18.23 7.87
N HIS A 250 -1.11 -17.10 7.70
CA HIS A 250 -0.58 -15.91 7.05
C HIS A 250 0.17 -15.06 8.06
N VAL A 251 1.39 -14.67 7.68
CA VAL A 251 2.24 -13.75 8.43
C VAL A 251 2.77 -12.68 7.47
N GLU A 252 2.73 -11.44 7.93
CA GLU A 252 3.50 -10.37 7.29
C GLU A 252 4.91 -10.37 7.84
N ASN A 253 5.89 -10.07 7.00
CA ASN A 253 7.27 -10.02 7.42
C ASN A 253 7.93 -8.74 6.90
N VAL A 254 8.54 -8.00 7.81
CA VAL A 254 9.28 -6.77 7.47
C VAL A 254 10.77 -7.07 7.55
N VAL A 255 11.50 -6.76 6.48
CA VAL A 255 12.95 -6.93 6.42
C VAL A 255 13.61 -5.57 6.19
N LEU A 256 14.59 -5.26 7.01
CA LEU A 256 15.49 -4.14 6.78
C LEU A 256 16.75 -4.63 6.06
N LEU A 257 17.04 -3.99 4.92
CA LEU A 257 18.28 -4.19 4.20
C LEU A 257 19.10 -2.89 4.21
N GLU A 258 20.39 -3.03 4.35
CA GLU A 258 21.35 -1.93 4.29
C GLU A 258 22.35 -2.17 3.17
N LEU A 259 22.73 -1.10 2.48
CA LEU A 259 23.72 -1.12 1.41
C LEU A 259 25.07 -1.60 1.97
N ARG A 260 25.74 -2.49 1.21
CA ARG A 260 27.08 -2.98 1.56
C ARG A 260 28.16 -1.96 1.19
#